data_e6225c795e8404a4b9cba33c7bc95ac7
#
_entry.id   e6225c795e8404a4b9cba33c7bc95ac7
#
_cell.length_a   1.000
_cell.length_b   1.000
_cell.length_c   1.000
_cell.angle_alpha   90.00
_cell.angle_beta   90.00
_cell.angle_gamma   90.00
#
_symmetry.space_group_name_H-M   'P 1'
#
loop_
_entity.id
_entity.type
_entity.pdbx_description
1 polymer ?
#
loop_
_entity_poly.entity_id
_entity_poly.type
_entity_poly.pdbx_seq_one_letter_code
_entity_poly.pdbx_strand_id
1 'polypeptide(L)'
;ATEATVLAAGADDVLDRARVFPDAAGFHTLRVQPPAVIHYHAAVLGKVADIWEKHGSGLIAFHGQSGDIMFQGATSENVQPAFDAINELGFDLGGAGPAVRTSMSCVGAARCEQSCYDEGRAHRAVINSFLDDIHRPSLPYKFKFKFSGCPNDCMNSIQRADMAVIGTWRDNIRTDEALARKWFAKHGMNELVNDVVARCPTKAIRLKEVKDLKTGDSVSTVKLSDTHGLEIENHDCVRCMHCINVMTGALAPGKDKGATVLVGGKRTLKIGDLMGTVVVPFMKLETDEDREKLVELGQKIIDFFAENALEHERTGEMI
;
A
#
# COMPACT_ATOMS: atom_id res chain seq x y z
N ALA A 1 11.33 4.90 -24.82
CA ALA A 1 11.15 5.15 -23.37
C ALA A 1 11.97 6.35 -22.90
N THR A 2 13.18 6.53 -23.42
CA THR A 2 14.09 7.63 -23.04
C THR A 2 13.64 9.00 -23.51
N GLU A 3 13.13 9.11 -24.73
CA GLU A 3 12.52 10.36 -25.21
C GLU A 3 11.27 10.73 -24.39
N ALA A 4 10.43 9.76 -24.01
CA ALA A 4 9.23 10.04 -23.20
C ALA A 4 9.55 10.53 -21.78
N THR A 5 10.63 10.06 -21.15
CA THR A 5 11.01 10.51 -19.80
C THR A 5 11.68 11.89 -19.82
N VAL A 6 12.32 12.25 -20.92
CA VAL A 6 12.94 13.56 -21.14
C VAL A 6 11.92 14.56 -21.71
N LEU A 7 10.98 14.10 -22.55
CA LEU A 7 9.91 14.95 -23.12
C LEU A 7 8.76 15.24 -22.16
N ALA A 8 8.68 14.55 -21.02
CA ALA A 8 7.70 14.81 -19.98
C ALA A 8 7.97 16.08 -19.13
N ALA A 9 9.21 16.51 -19.05
CA ALA A 9 9.49 17.91 -18.76
C ALA A 9 9.39 18.61 -20.12
N GLY A 10 8.44 19.50 -20.33
CA GLY A 10 8.30 20.19 -21.61
C GLY A 10 9.66 20.64 -22.16
N ALA A 11 9.83 20.61 -23.47
CA ALA A 11 11.13 20.94 -24.09
C ALA A 11 11.73 22.25 -23.57
N ASP A 12 10.88 23.19 -23.20
CA ASP A 12 11.25 24.48 -22.59
C ASP A 12 11.83 24.33 -21.18
N ASP A 13 11.30 23.41 -20.34
CA ASP A 13 11.80 23.17 -18.98
C ASP A 13 13.18 22.47 -18.98
N VAL A 14 13.45 21.59 -19.96
CA VAL A 14 14.76 20.97 -20.13
C VAL A 14 15.80 21.97 -20.62
N LEU A 15 15.42 22.84 -21.55
CA LEU A 15 16.30 23.90 -22.05
C LEU A 15 16.60 24.95 -20.97
N ASP A 16 15.64 25.30 -20.13
CA ASP A 16 15.84 26.20 -18.99
C ASP A 16 16.71 25.57 -17.90
N ARG A 17 16.56 24.28 -17.61
CA ARG A 17 17.43 23.56 -16.67
C ARG A 17 18.87 23.44 -17.17
N ALA A 18 19.06 23.13 -18.44
CA ALA A 18 20.39 23.13 -19.06
C ALA A 18 21.08 24.50 -19.02
N ARG A 19 20.29 25.57 -19.07
CA ARG A 19 20.78 26.95 -19.01
C ARG A 19 21.13 27.39 -17.58
N VAL A 20 20.36 26.97 -16.58
CA VAL A 20 20.55 27.33 -15.17
C VAL A 20 21.50 26.36 -14.45
N PHE A 21 21.48 25.07 -14.81
CA PHE A 21 22.28 24.01 -14.21
C PHE A 21 22.97 23.16 -15.29
N PRO A 22 23.91 23.72 -16.06
CA PRO A 22 24.53 23.03 -17.20
C PRO A 22 25.20 21.70 -16.80
N ASP A 23 25.83 21.66 -15.64
CA ASP A 23 26.52 20.45 -15.15
C ASP A 23 25.55 19.34 -14.73
N ALA A 24 24.30 19.67 -14.41
CA ALA A 24 23.27 18.71 -14.04
C ALA A 24 22.40 18.25 -15.23
N ALA A 25 22.36 19.00 -16.32
CA ALA A 25 21.51 18.70 -17.48
C ALA A 25 21.87 17.41 -18.22
N GLY A 26 23.13 16.98 -18.12
CA GLY A 26 23.61 15.72 -18.69
C GLY A 26 23.44 14.50 -17.78
N PHE A 27 22.91 14.67 -16.56
CA PHE A 27 22.74 13.60 -15.61
C PHE A 27 21.27 13.14 -15.52
N HIS A 28 21.05 11.87 -15.81
CA HIS A 28 19.72 11.26 -15.74
C HIS A 28 19.56 10.38 -14.51
N THR A 29 18.36 10.36 -13.97
CA THR A 29 17.95 9.42 -12.93
C THR A 29 16.93 8.46 -13.52
N LEU A 30 17.24 7.15 -13.50
CA LEU A 30 16.30 6.12 -13.89
C LEU A 30 15.57 5.61 -12.64
N ARG A 31 14.28 5.40 -12.78
CA ARG A 31 13.46 4.69 -11.77
C ARG A 31 13.19 3.30 -12.29
N VAL A 32 13.57 2.30 -11.53
CA VAL A 32 13.30 0.90 -11.84
C VAL A 32 12.15 0.43 -10.95
N GLN A 33 11.14 -0.14 -11.58
CA GLN A 33 9.95 -0.64 -10.89
C GLN A 33 10.30 -1.87 -10.06
N PRO A 34 9.94 -1.91 -8.77
CA PRO A 34 10.15 -3.08 -7.93
C PRO A 34 9.21 -4.23 -8.33
N PRO A 35 9.53 -5.48 -7.97
CA PRO A 35 8.56 -6.56 -8.03
C PRO A 35 7.41 -6.30 -7.06
N ALA A 36 6.25 -6.93 -7.31
CA ALA A 36 5.15 -6.93 -6.34
C ALA A 36 5.68 -7.39 -4.97
N VAL A 37 5.16 -6.78 -3.89
CA VAL A 37 5.60 -6.95 -2.50
C VAL A 37 7.04 -6.53 -2.19
N ILE A 38 7.71 -5.84 -3.12
CA ILE A 38 9.06 -5.22 -2.96
C ILE A 38 10.13 -6.13 -2.33
N HIS A 39 10.08 -7.43 -2.61
CA HIS A 39 11.09 -8.39 -2.15
C HIS A 39 11.96 -8.82 -3.32
N TYR A 40 13.27 -8.72 -3.13
CA TYR A 40 14.28 -9.07 -4.13
C TYR A 40 15.07 -10.29 -3.70
N HIS A 41 15.42 -11.14 -4.64
CA HIS A 41 16.44 -12.14 -4.41
C HIS A 41 17.83 -11.49 -4.39
N ALA A 42 18.67 -11.81 -3.40
CA ALA A 42 19.97 -11.18 -3.22
C ALA A 42 20.86 -11.22 -4.50
N ALA A 43 20.86 -12.37 -5.21
CA ALA A 43 21.60 -12.50 -6.46
C ALA A 43 21.09 -11.58 -7.58
N VAL A 44 19.79 -11.26 -7.59
CA VAL A 44 19.20 -10.32 -8.56
C VAL A 44 19.62 -8.89 -8.21
N LEU A 45 19.62 -8.52 -6.91
CA LEU A 45 20.13 -7.21 -6.48
C LEU A 45 21.61 -7.02 -6.84
N GLY A 46 22.44 -8.09 -6.73
CA GLY A 46 23.82 -8.04 -7.19
C GLY A 46 23.93 -7.66 -8.66
N LYS A 47 23.17 -8.35 -9.53
CA LYS A 47 23.14 -8.03 -10.97
C LYS A 47 22.64 -6.62 -11.27
N VAL A 48 21.64 -6.15 -10.52
CA VAL A 48 21.14 -4.77 -10.64
C VAL A 48 22.23 -3.76 -10.27
N ALA A 49 23.01 -4.04 -9.23
CA ALA A 49 24.16 -3.21 -8.85
C ALA A 49 25.25 -3.20 -9.92
N ASP A 50 25.63 -4.38 -10.45
CA ASP A 50 26.63 -4.51 -11.52
C ASP A 50 26.25 -3.72 -12.78
N ILE A 51 24.96 -3.75 -13.15
CA ILE A 51 24.45 -2.96 -14.29
C ILE A 51 24.66 -1.47 -14.05
N TRP A 52 24.37 -1.00 -12.84
CA TRP A 52 24.48 0.44 -12.56
C TRP A 52 25.91 0.90 -12.35
N GLU A 53 26.81 0.06 -11.85
CA GLU A 53 28.25 0.35 -11.87
C GLU A 53 28.79 0.47 -13.28
N LYS A 54 28.29 -0.34 -14.21
CA LYS A 54 28.74 -0.32 -15.61
C LYS A 54 28.19 0.86 -16.42
N HIS A 55 26.94 1.24 -16.20
CA HIS A 55 26.23 2.19 -17.06
C HIS A 55 25.94 3.55 -16.40
N GLY A 56 26.26 3.73 -15.12
CA GLY A 56 26.00 4.94 -14.36
C GLY A 56 27.07 5.27 -13.35
N SER A 57 26.68 6.04 -12.35
CA SER A 57 27.58 6.49 -11.27
C SER A 57 27.84 5.43 -10.19
N GLY A 58 27.17 4.30 -10.22
CA GLY A 58 27.15 3.33 -9.11
C GLY A 58 26.22 3.71 -7.93
N LEU A 59 25.68 4.93 -7.89
CA LEU A 59 24.81 5.38 -6.79
C LEU A 59 23.37 4.85 -6.96
N ILE A 60 22.94 4.00 -6.02
CA ILE A 60 21.61 3.39 -5.99
C ILE A 60 20.90 3.84 -4.72
N ALA A 61 19.63 4.26 -4.85
CA ALA A 61 18.77 4.55 -3.73
C ALA A 61 17.45 3.76 -3.82
N PHE A 62 16.92 3.33 -2.68
CA PHE A 62 15.61 2.72 -2.58
C PHE A 62 14.61 3.77 -2.11
N HIS A 63 13.66 4.13 -2.96
CA HIS A 63 12.70 5.18 -2.67
C HIS A 63 11.54 4.66 -1.82
N GLY A 64 11.49 5.09 -0.56
CA GLY A 64 10.55 4.56 0.43
C GLY A 64 9.05 4.79 0.14
N GLN A 65 8.69 5.73 -0.73
CA GLN A 65 7.29 6.08 -1.01
C GLN A 65 6.67 5.32 -2.18
N SER A 66 7.49 4.87 -3.12
CA SER A 66 7.07 4.14 -4.31
C SER A 66 7.77 2.79 -4.47
N GLY A 67 8.76 2.52 -3.61
CA GLY A 67 9.55 1.28 -3.69
C GLY A 67 10.51 1.22 -4.86
N ASP A 68 10.58 2.26 -5.70
CA ASP A 68 11.51 2.30 -6.84
C ASP A 68 12.94 2.06 -6.41
N ILE A 69 13.69 1.34 -7.21
CA ILE A 69 15.13 1.45 -7.22
C ILE A 69 15.47 2.69 -8.07
N MET A 70 16.15 3.64 -7.47
CA MET A 70 16.57 4.86 -8.16
C MET A 70 18.03 4.75 -8.53
N PHE A 71 18.31 4.75 -9.82
CA PHE A 71 19.64 4.84 -10.40
C PHE A 71 19.97 6.30 -10.65
N GLN A 72 20.94 6.83 -9.96
CA GLN A 72 21.30 8.25 -10.04
C GLN A 72 22.59 8.45 -10.81
N GLY A 73 22.57 9.36 -11.78
CA GLY A 73 23.78 9.79 -12.49
C GLY A 73 24.17 8.92 -13.69
N ALA A 74 23.31 8.80 -14.69
CA ALA A 74 23.66 8.31 -16.01
C ALA A 74 23.86 9.47 -16.97
N THR A 75 24.80 9.34 -17.91
CA THR A 75 24.86 10.20 -19.09
C THR A 75 23.80 9.80 -20.11
N SER A 76 23.42 10.70 -21.01
CA SER A 76 22.40 10.43 -22.04
C SER A 76 22.73 9.19 -22.89
N GLU A 77 23.99 8.94 -23.17
CA GLU A 77 24.47 7.81 -23.97
C GLU A 77 24.26 6.47 -23.26
N ASN A 78 24.33 6.46 -21.92
CA ASN A 78 24.23 5.24 -21.10
C ASN A 78 22.81 4.91 -20.65
N VAL A 79 21.84 5.81 -20.86
CA VAL A 79 20.45 5.58 -20.42
C VAL A 79 19.83 4.37 -21.10
N GLN A 80 19.93 4.28 -22.43
CA GLN A 80 19.36 3.17 -23.19
C GLN A 80 20.06 1.83 -22.89
N PRO A 81 21.40 1.74 -22.89
CA PRO A 81 22.08 0.51 -22.49
C PRO A 81 21.76 0.05 -21.07
N ALA A 82 21.57 0.97 -20.11
CA ALA A 82 21.15 0.62 -18.75
C ALA A 82 19.72 0.08 -18.73
N PHE A 83 18.81 0.70 -19.47
CA PHE A 83 17.43 0.23 -19.60
C PHE A 83 17.36 -1.18 -20.20
N ASP A 84 18.08 -1.42 -21.31
CA ASP A 84 18.09 -2.72 -21.98
C ASP A 84 18.59 -3.82 -21.04
N ALA A 85 19.68 -3.57 -20.32
CA ALA A 85 20.24 -4.51 -19.35
C ALA A 85 19.29 -4.79 -18.16
N ILE A 86 18.57 -3.79 -17.66
CA ILE A 86 17.55 -3.95 -16.62
C ILE A 86 16.35 -4.75 -17.15
N ASN A 87 15.94 -4.49 -18.38
CA ASN A 87 14.83 -5.18 -19.03
C ASN A 87 15.13 -6.66 -19.27
N GLU A 88 16.38 -7.00 -19.64
CA GLU A 88 16.85 -8.40 -19.73
C GLU A 88 16.74 -9.16 -18.40
N LEU A 89 16.84 -8.48 -17.26
CA LEU A 89 16.60 -9.08 -15.94
C LEU A 89 15.12 -9.22 -15.60
N GLY A 90 14.21 -8.74 -16.46
CA GLY A 90 12.77 -8.76 -16.24
C GLY A 90 12.25 -7.60 -15.41
N PHE A 91 13.01 -6.52 -15.24
CA PHE A 91 12.54 -5.26 -14.64
C PHE A 91 12.12 -4.27 -15.71
N ASP A 92 11.29 -3.32 -15.29
CA ASP A 92 10.82 -2.24 -16.14
C ASP A 92 11.02 -0.88 -15.45
N LEU A 93 10.77 0.21 -16.16
CA LEU A 93 10.87 1.55 -15.61
C LEU A 93 9.68 1.85 -14.68
N GLY A 94 9.96 2.58 -13.60
CA GLY A 94 8.96 3.14 -12.71
C GLY A 94 8.47 4.51 -13.19
N GLY A 95 7.27 4.89 -12.78
CA GLY A 95 6.62 6.13 -13.17
C GLY A 95 7.29 7.39 -12.61
N ALA A 96 7.42 8.41 -13.46
CA ALA A 96 7.92 9.73 -13.12
C ALA A 96 7.00 10.83 -13.68
N GLY A 97 7.09 12.04 -13.11
CA GLY A 97 6.28 13.18 -13.59
C GLY A 97 4.76 13.01 -13.37
N PRO A 98 3.93 13.59 -14.24
CA PRO A 98 2.48 13.55 -14.21
C PRO A 98 1.94 12.25 -14.86
N ALA A 99 2.21 11.12 -14.22
CA ALA A 99 1.92 9.78 -14.69
C ALA A 99 1.42 8.92 -13.54
N VAL A 100 0.93 7.74 -13.84
CA VAL A 100 0.77 6.68 -12.84
C VAL A 100 2.16 6.37 -12.28
N ARG A 101 2.30 6.43 -10.97
CA ARG A 101 3.57 6.18 -10.30
C ARG A 101 3.72 4.72 -9.98
N THR A 102 4.96 4.29 -9.86
CA THR A 102 5.29 3.00 -9.29
C THR A 102 4.51 2.80 -8.00
N SER A 103 3.90 1.64 -7.87
CA SER A 103 3.00 1.30 -6.79
C SER A 103 3.70 0.44 -5.75
N MET A 104 3.16 0.40 -4.56
CA MET A 104 3.66 -0.41 -3.45
C MET A 104 2.57 -1.29 -2.87
N SER A 105 2.96 -2.47 -2.42
CA SER A 105 2.17 -3.32 -1.56
C SER A 105 2.96 -3.70 -0.30
N CYS A 106 2.26 -4.03 0.79
CA CYS A 106 2.91 -4.63 1.95
C CYS A 106 3.31 -6.09 1.64
N VAL A 107 4.03 -6.73 2.56
CA VAL A 107 4.41 -8.14 2.42
C VAL A 107 3.19 -9.08 2.35
N GLY A 108 2.10 -8.69 2.95
CA GLY A 108 0.78 -9.30 2.89
C GLY A 108 0.76 -10.81 3.04
N ALA A 109 -0.05 -11.46 2.24
CA ALA A 109 -0.29 -12.91 2.29
C ALA A 109 0.98 -13.76 2.14
N ALA A 110 2.06 -13.21 1.61
CA ALA A 110 3.34 -13.92 1.49
C ALA A 110 3.99 -14.23 2.85
N ARG A 111 3.75 -13.41 3.90
CA ARG A 111 4.40 -13.55 5.22
C ARG A 111 3.57 -13.10 6.42
N CYS A 112 2.42 -12.46 6.20
CA CYS A 112 1.64 -11.84 7.28
C CYS A 112 0.31 -12.58 7.49
N GLU A 113 0.11 -13.13 8.68
CA GLU A 113 -1.14 -13.81 9.07
C GLU A 113 -2.35 -12.87 9.16
N GLN A 114 -2.13 -11.56 9.27
CA GLN A 114 -3.18 -10.54 9.35
C GLN A 114 -3.76 -10.19 7.98
N SER A 115 -3.14 -10.62 6.90
CA SER A 115 -3.58 -10.31 5.55
C SER A 115 -5.02 -10.78 5.28
N CYS A 116 -5.79 -9.91 4.62
CA CYS A 116 -7.16 -10.16 4.26
C CYS A 116 -7.37 -10.48 2.77
N TYR A 117 -6.34 -10.34 1.93
CA TYR A 117 -6.35 -10.73 0.51
C TYR A 117 -4.92 -10.95 0.03
N ASP A 118 -4.74 -11.40 -1.21
CA ASP A 118 -3.41 -11.53 -1.83
C ASP A 118 -2.99 -10.20 -2.48
N GLU A 119 -2.27 -9.39 -1.73
CA GLU A 119 -1.82 -8.06 -2.15
C GLU A 119 -0.86 -8.15 -3.33
N GLY A 120 -0.01 -9.16 -3.35
CA GLY A 120 0.97 -9.35 -4.41
C GLY A 120 0.32 -9.58 -5.76
N ARG A 121 -0.72 -10.42 -5.82
CA ARG A 121 -1.48 -10.65 -7.05
C ARG A 121 -2.32 -9.45 -7.46
N ALA A 122 -2.99 -8.80 -6.52
CA ALA A 122 -3.78 -7.59 -6.79
C ALA A 122 -2.88 -6.45 -7.28
N HIS A 123 -1.76 -6.22 -6.64
CA HIS A 123 -0.74 -5.25 -7.04
C HIS A 123 -0.23 -5.51 -8.46
N ARG A 124 0.17 -6.77 -8.75
CA ARG A 124 0.66 -7.15 -10.08
C ARG A 124 -0.40 -6.94 -11.16
N ALA A 125 -1.65 -7.34 -10.91
CA ALA A 125 -2.74 -7.15 -11.85
C ALA A 125 -2.92 -5.67 -12.21
N VAL A 126 -2.96 -4.78 -11.21
CA VAL A 126 -3.09 -3.34 -11.42
C VAL A 126 -1.88 -2.78 -12.18
N ILE A 127 -0.65 -3.06 -11.75
CA ILE A 127 0.54 -2.53 -12.40
C ILE A 127 0.65 -2.98 -13.86
N ASN A 128 0.44 -4.25 -14.14
CA ASN A 128 0.50 -4.76 -15.51
C ASN A 128 -0.54 -4.13 -16.44
N SER A 129 -1.69 -3.72 -15.90
CA SER A 129 -2.75 -3.07 -16.68
C SER A 129 -2.48 -1.59 -16.96
N PHE A 130 -1.62 -0.94 -16.16
CA PHE A 130 -1.31 0.50 -16.28
C PHE A 130 0.15 0.78 -16.69
N LEU A 131 0.84 -0.16 -17.36
CA LEU A 131 2.22 0.03 -17.80
C LEU A 131 2.38 1.23 -18.74
N ASP A 132 1.46 1.41 -19.68
CA ASP A 132 1.48 2.55 -20.60
C ASP A 132 1.32 3.88 -19.85
N ASP A 133 0.44 3.94 -18.84
CA ASP A 133 0.22 5.14 -18.02
C ASP A 133 1.39 5.41 -17.06
N ILE A 134 2.16 4.39 -16.71
CA ILE A 134 3.40 4.52 -15.94
C ILE A 134 4.50 5.13 -16.80
N HIS A 135 4.61 4.70 -18.07
CA HIS A 135 5.68 5.10 -18.97
C HIS A 135 5.39 6.42 -19.69
N ARG A 136 4.13 6.78 -19.85
CA ARG A 136 3.69 7.97 -20.60
C ARG A 136 3.04 8.96 -19.64
N PRO A 137 3.69 10.11 -19.37
CA PRO A 137 3.08 11.15 -18.56
C PRO A 137 1.94 11.83 -19.34
N SER A 138 0.71 11.48 -18.99
CA SER A 138 -0.51 11.94 -19.66
C SER A 138 -1.56 12.49 -18.69
N LEU A 139 -1.25 12.49 -17.38
CA LEU A 139 -2.16 12.90 -16.33
C LEU A 139 -1.93 14.38 -15.94
N PRO A 140 -2.95 15.08 -15.38
CA PRO A 140 -2.77 16.43 -14.83
C PRO A 140 -1.68 16.50 -13.76
N TYR A 141 -1.52 15.44 -12.98
CA TYR A 141 -0.46 15.26 -12.00
C TYR A 141 -0.23 13.78 -11.69
N LYS A 142 0.71 13.47 -10.79
CA LYS A 142 1.03 12.09 -10.39
C LYS A 142 -0.16 11.37 -9.76
N PHE A 143 -0.40 10.14 -10.16
CA PHE A 143 -1.38 9.24 -9.57
C PHE A 143 -0.68 8.04 -8.90
N LYS A 144 -1.13 7.63 -7.72
CA LYS A 144 -0.50 6.57 -6.92
C LYS A 144 -1.50 5.53 -6.46
N PHE A 145 -1.21 4.28 -6.77
CA PHE A 145 -1.84 3.12 -6.12
C PHE A 145 -1.02 2.67 -4.91
N LYS A 146 -1.67 2.21 -3.85
CA LYS A 146 -1.04 1.49 -2.74
C LYS A 146 -1.93 0.40 -2.19
N PHE A 147 -1.31 -0.70 -1.77
CA PHE A 147 -1.96 -1.91 -1.34
C PHE A 147 -1.50 -2.28 0.08
N SER A 148 -2.45 -2.33 1.02
CA SER A 148 -2.20 -2.79 2.39
C SER A 148 -3.10 -3.99 2.70
N GLY A 149 -2.53 -5.07 3.20
CA GLY A 149 -3.21 -6.34 3.41
C GLY A 149 -4.22 -6.37 4.54
N CYS A 150 -4.19 -5.40 5.44
CA CYS A 150 -5.11 -5.30 6.57
C CYS A 150 -5.25 -3.86 7.06
N PRO A 151 -6.18 -3.56 7.99
CA PRO A 151 -6.38 -2.20 8.50
C PRO A 151 -5.21 -1.58 9.28
N ASN A 152 -4.12 -2.30 9.54
CA ASN A 152 -2.88 -1.70 10.04
C ASN A 152 -2.23 -0.72 9.05
N ASP A 153 -2.60 -0.81 7.77
CA ASP A 153 -2.15 0.07 6.70
C ASP A 153 -0.63 0.34 6.70
N CYS A 154 0.17 -0.73 6.72
CA CYS A 154 1.63 -0.65 6.78
C CYS A 154 2.26 0.15 5.63
N MET A 155 1.55 0.30 4.49
CA MET A 155 1.97 1.13 3.37
C MET A 155 1.56 2.60 3.52
N ASN A 156 0.83 2.93 4.59
CA ASN A 156 0.30 4.27 4.80
C ASN A 156 -0.53 4.74 3.58
N SER A 157 -1.38 3.83 3.11
CA SER A 157 -2.12 3.98 1.86
C SER A 157 -3.19 5.05 1.98
N ILE A 158 -3.88 5.11 3.14
CA ILE A 158 -5.01 6.02 3.38
C ILE A 158 -4.66 7.50 3.20
N GLN A 159 -3.42 7.89 3.49
CA GLN A 159 -2.97 9.30 3.38
C GLN A 159 -1.91 9.52 2.31
N ARG A 160 -1.50 8.50 1.56
CA ARG A 160 -0.41 8.63 0.59
C ARG A 160 -0.69 8.07 -0.79
N ALA A 161 -1.90 7.55 -1.00
CA ALA A 161 -2.33 7.03 -2.29
C ALA A 161 -3.52 7.81 -2.84
N ASP A 162 -3.54 8.00 -4.15
CA ASP A 162 -4.71 8.52 -4.85
C ASP A 162 -5.81 7.46 -4.89
N MET A 163 -5.43 6.18 -5.03
CA MET A 163 -6.28 5.03 -4.80
C MET A 163 -5.59 4.06 -3.82
N ALA A 164 -6.21 3.83 -2.68
CA ALA A 164 -5.76 2.90 -1.64
C ALA A 164 -6.64 1.66 -1.61
N VAL A 165 -6.02 0.48 -1.51
CA VAL A 165 -6.69 -0.82 -1.35
C VAL A 165 -6.24 -1.37 -0.01
N ILE A 166 -7.14 -1.35 0.98
CA ILE A 166 -6.83 -1.74 2.36
C ILE A 166 -7.65 -2.96 2.75
N GLY A 167 -6.97 -4.05 3.09
CA GLY A 167 -7.62 -5.29 3.50
C GLY A 167 -8.54 -5.11 4.70
N THR A 168 -9.66 -5.81 4.69
CA THR A 168 -10.66 -5.81 5.77
C THR A 168 -11.45 -7.12 5.77
N TRP A 169 -12.39 -7.26 6.70
CA TRP A 169 -13.32 -8.40 6.78
C TRP A 169 -14.73 -7.90 7.15
N ARG A 170 -15.75 -8.69 6.86
CA ARG A 170 -17.16 -8.32 7.17
C ARG A 170 -17.74 -9.00 8.39
N ASP A 171 -17.37 -10.27 8.60
CA ASP A 171 -17.86 -11.10 9.69
C ASP A 171 -17.18 -10.78 11.03
N ASN A 172 -17.41 -11.63 12.01
CA ASN A 172 -16.94 -11.44 13.37
C ASN A 172 -15.44 -11.69 13.53
N ILE A 173 -14.82 -10.95 14.46
CA ILE A 173 -13.48 -11.26 14.96
C ILE A 173 -13.44 -12.71 15.43
N ARG A 174 -12.44 -13.45 14.96
CA ARG A 174 -12.19 -14.82 15.41
C ARG A 174 -11.44 -14.82 16.74
N THR A 175 -11.78 -15.79 17.56
CA THR A 175 -11.18 -15.96 18.89
C THR A 175 -10.60 -17.36 19.04
N ASP A 176 -9.47 -17.47 19.74
CA ASP A 176 -8.87 -18.74 20.21
C ASP A 176 -8.74 -18.70 21.73
N GLU A 177 -9.53 -19.55 22.40
CA GLU A 177 -9.59 -19.57 23.86
C GLU A 177 -8.26 -20.04 24.49
N ALA A 178 -7.57 -21.00 23.89
CA ALA A 178 -6.35 -21.50 24.46
C ALA A 178 -5.22 -20.43 24.43
N LEU A 179 -5.11 -19.73 23.31
CA LEU A 179 -4.16 -18.62 23.16
C LEU A 179 -4.57 -17.41 24.02
N ALA A 180 -5.85 -17.14 24.17
CA ALA A 180 -6.34 -16.05 25.02
C ALA A 180 -6.03 -16.31 26.50
N ARG A 181 -6.25 -17.53 26.99
CA ARG A 181 -5.88 -17.94 28.35
C ARG A 181 -4.36 -17.85 28.57
N LYS A 182 -3.58 -18.30 27.61
CA LYS A 182 -2.11 -18.21 27.67
C LYS A 182 -1.63 -16.75 27.70
N TRP A 183 -2.22 -15.89 26.86
CA TRP A 183 -1.92 -14.45 26.85
C TRP A 183 -2.26 -13.83 28.19
N PHE A 184 -3.45 -14.08 28.72
CA PHE A 184 -3.92 -13.53 29.98
C PHE A 184 -3.08 -13.98 31.19
N ALA A 185 -2.69 -15.25 31.23
CA ALA A 185 -1.80 -15.78 32.25
C ALA A 185 -0.42 -15.10 32.28
N LYS A 186 0.06 -14.66 31.12
CA LYS A 186 1.35 -13.98 30.98
C LYS A 186 1.27 -12.48 31.31
N HIS A 187 0.21 -11.81 30.86
CA HIS A 187 0.12 -10.34 30.87
C HIS A 187 -0.76 -9.80 32.01
N GLY A 188 -1.73 -10.57 32.44
CA GLY A 188 -2.60 -10.24 33.57
C GLY A 188 -3.69 -9.23 33.30
N MET A 189 -4.44 -8.89 34.35
CA MET A 189 -5.62 -8.03 34.28
C MET A 189 -5.30 -6.58 33.91
N ASN A 190 -4.20 -6.03 34.42
CA ASN A 190 -3.87 -4.62 34.20
C ASN A 190 -3.56 -4.34 32.73
N GLU A 191 -2.74 -5.17 32.06
CA GLU A 191 -2.47 -5.02 30.63
C GLU A 191 -3.72 -5.25 29.80
N LEU A 192 -4.54 -6.26 30.14
CA LEU A 192 -5.81 -6.48 29.46
C LEU A 192 -6.71 -5.25 29.49
N VAL A 193 -6.89 -4.64 30.64
CA VAL A 193 -7.78 -3.47 30.78
C VAL A 193 -7.17 -2.25 30.08
N ASN A 194 -5.90 -1.96 30.30
CA ASN A 194 -5.26 -0.74 29.80
C ASN A 194 -4.95 -0.79 28.30
N ASP A 195 -4.49 -1.93 27.80
CA ASP A 195 -3.94 -2.03 26.46
C ASP A 195 -4.93 -2.66 25.47
N VAL A 196 -5.97 -3.36 25.93
CA VAL A 196 -6.98 -3.97 25.06
C VAL A 196 -8.31 -3.28 25.21
N VAL A 197 -8.93 -3.34 26.40
CA VAL A 197 -10.32 -2.88 26.62
C VAL A 197 -10.42 -1.35 26.53
N ALA A 198 -9.58 -0.63 27.27
CA ALA A 198 -9.63 0.84 27.31
C ALA A 198 -9.21 1.49 25.98
N ARG A 199 -8.43 0.79 25.16
CA ARG A 199 -7.97 1.30 23.86
C ARG A 199 -8.98 1.07 22.72
N CYS A 200 -10.06 0.34 22.95
CA CYS A 200 -11.09 0.17 21.94
C CYS A 200 -11.82 1.49 21.68
N PRO A 201 -11.72 2.08 20.47
CA PRO A 201 -12.24 3.43 20.19
C PRO A 201 -13.76 3.50 20.26
N THR A 202 -14.44 2.40 19.98
CA THR A 202 -15.92 2.29 19.99
C THR A 202 -16.45 1.53 21.20
N LYS A 203 -15.56 1.08 22.10
CA LYS A 203 -15.92 0.25 23.25
C LYS A 203 -16.65 -1.06 22.88
N ALA A 204 -16.39 -1.55 21.67
CA ALA A 204 -16.93 -2.81 21.16
C ALA A 204 -16.44 -4.02 21.98
N ILE A 205 -15.23 -3.94 22.58
CA ILE A 205 -14.66 -5.00 23.41
C ILE A 205 -14.87 -4.69 24.90
N ARG A 206 -15.38 -5.67 25.65
CA ARG A 206 -15.75 -5.51 27.06
C ARG A 206 -15.24 -6.70 27.86
N LEU A 207 -14.71 -6.43 29.06
CA LEU A 207 -14.40 -7.44 30.04
C LEU A 207 -15.67 -7.81 30.82
N LYS A 208 -15.94 -9.09 30.96
CA LYS A 208 -17.14 -9.65 31.65
C LYS A 208 -16.74 -10.81 32.55
N GLU A 209 -17.59 -11.12 33.53
CA GLU A 209 -17.55 -12.44 34.16
C GLU A 209 -18.04 -13.50 33.17
N VAL A 210 -17.49 -14.71 33.25
CA VAL A 210 -17.82 -15.80 32.31
C VAL A 210 -19.32 -16.11 32.29
N LYS A 211 -19.99 -15.99 33.46
CA LYS A 211 -21.44 -16.20 33.58
C LYS A 211 -22.29 -15.14 32.84
N ASP A 212 -21.72 -13.95 32.59
CA ASP A 212 -22.41 -12.80 31.98
C ASP A 212 -22.06 -12.61 30.51
N LEU A 213 -21.25 -13.51 29.91
CA LEU A 213 -20.94 -13.48 28.50
C LEU A 213 -22.18 -13.76 27.66
N LYS A 214 -22.46 -12.83 26.74
CA LYS A 214 -23.56 -12.97 25.79
C LYS A 214 -23.15 -13.83 24.62
N THR A 215 -24.10 -14.55 24.06
CA THR A 215 -23.98 -15.24 22.79
C THR A 215 -24.96 -14.63 21.78
N GLY A 216 -24.53 -14.47 20.54
CA GLY A 216 -25.37 -13.90 19.49
C GLY A 216 -24.58 -13.86 18.16
N ASP A 217 -25.31 -13.66 17.07
CA ASP A 217 -24.72 -13.71 15.70
C ASP A 217 -23.64 -12.64 15.46
N SER A 218 -23.76 -11.49 16.15
CA SER A 218 -22.79 -10.39 16.07
C SER A 218 -21.76 -10.38 17.19
N VAL A 219 -21.81 -11.33 18.11
CA VAL A 219 -20.98 -11.31 19.32
C VAL A 219 -19.90 -12.39 19.26
N SER A 220 -18.65 -11.99 19.35
CA SER A 220 -17.52 -12.90 19.60
C SER A 220 -17.21 -12.91 21.10
N THR A 221 -17.03 -14.10 21.65
CA THR A 221 -16.64 -14.27 23.06
C THR A 221 -15.40 -15.15 23.18
N VAL A 222 -14.60 -14.89 24.22
CA VAL A 222 -13.47 -15.73 24.55
C VAL A 222 -13.23 -15.73 26.07
N LYS A 223 -13.06 -16.91 26.66
CA LYS A 223 -12.71 -17.04 28.07
C LYS A 223 -11.20 -16.82 28.25
N LEU A 224 -10.87 -16.03 29.25
CA LEU A 224 -9.48 -15.73 29.65
C LEU A 224 -9.06 -16.54 30.87
N SER A 225 -10.02 -16.81 31.73
CA SER A 225 -9.89 -17.63 32.93
C SER A 225 -11.23 -18.30 33.23
N ASP A 226 -11.34 -18.98 34.36
CA ASP A 226 -12.61 -19.57 34.78
C ASP A 226 -13.61 -18.51 35.26
N THR A 227 -13.15 -17.31 35.58
CA THR A 227 -13.98 -16.20 36.09
C THR A 227 -14.21 -15.07 35.09
N HIS A 228 -13.26 -14.79 34.18
CA HIS A 228 -13.28 -13.64 33.29
C HIS A 228 -13.17 -14.03 31.81
N GLY A 229 -13.84 -13.25 30.98
CA GLY A 229 -13.78 -13.37 29.52
C GLY A 229 -13.96 -12.02 28.83
N LEU A 230 -13.68 -12.00 27.52
CA LEU A 230 -13.98 -10.87 26.65
C LEU A 230 -15.25 -11.12 25.86
N GLU A 231 -16.05 -10.10 25.76
CA GLU A 231 -17.20 -9.98 24.86
C GLU A 231 -16.91 -8.90 23.83
N ILE A 232 -17.04 -9.22 22.56
CA ILE A 232 -16.77 -8.31 21.43
C ILE A 232 -18.06 -8.16 20.64
N GLU A 233 -18.66 -6.97 20.65
CA GLU A 233 -19.79 -6.62 19.82
C GLU A 233 -19.29 -6.19 18.42
N ASN A 234 -19.45 -7.07 17.43
CA ASN A 234 -18.87 -6.87 16.11
C ASN A 234 -19.59 -5.80 15.27
N HIS A 235 -20.83 -5.44 15.59
CA HIS A 235 -21.50 -4.30 14.96
C HIS A 235 -20.87 -2.97 15.37
N ASP A 236 -20.38 -2.87 16.60
CA ASP A 236 -19.71 -1.68 17.11
C ASP A 236 -18.22 -1.65 16.70
N CYS A 237 -17.68 -2.76 16.19
CA CYS A 237 -16.27 -2.90 15.87
C CYS A 237 -15.91 -2.18 14.55
N VAL A 238 -15.05 -1.17 14.61
CA VAL A 238 -14.51 -0.43 13.45
C VAL A 238 -13.29 -1.10 12.81
N ARG A 239 -12.95 -2.30 13.20
CA ARG A 239 -11.85 -3.11 12.61
C ARG A 239 -10.48 -2.44 12.67
N CYS A 240 -10.20 -1.65 13.69
CA CYS A 240 -8.93 -0.91 13.84
C CYS A 240 -7.69 -1.78 14.11
N MET A 241 -7.85 -3.09 14.26
CA MET A 241 -6.79 -4.09 14.51
C MET A 241 -6.10 -3.99 15.88
N HIS A 242 -6.35 -2.98 16.69
CA HIS A 242 -5.57 -2.76 17.93
C HIS A 242 -5.59 -3.99 18.87
N CYS A 243 -6.77 -4.49 19.21
CA CYS A 243 -6.90 -5.67 20.09
C CYS A 243 -6.28 -6.94 19.49
N ILE A 244 -6.36 -7.10 18.15
CA ILE A 244 -5.76 -8.22 17.43
C ILE A 244 -4.22 -8.13 17.48
N ASN A 245 -3.65 -6.94 17.35
CA ASN A 245 -2.20 -6.75 17.43
C ASN A 245 -1.65 -6.98 18.84
N VAL A 246 -2.40 -6.62 19.88
CA VAL A 246 -2.01 -6.84 21.28
C VAL A 246 -2.17 -8.31 21.67
N MET A 247 -3.28 -8.93 21.31
CA MET A 247 -3.58 -10.33 21.62
C MET A 247 -3.36 -11.24 20.40
N THR A 248 -2.18 -11.13 19.78
CA THR A 248 -1.83 -11.87 18.56
C THR A 248 -2.09 -13.37 18.70
N GLY A 249 -2.81 -13.93 17.74
CA GLY A 249 -3.22 -15.33 17.71
C GLY A 249 -4.48 -15.63 18.55
N ALA A 250 -4.67 -14.95 19.69
CA ALA A 250 -5.88 -15.09 20.50
C ALA A 250 -7.09 -14.42 19.85
N LEU A 251 -6.86 -13.29 19.20
CA LEU A 251 -7.82 -12.59 18.34
C LEU A 251 -7.28 -12.52 16.92
N ALA A 252 -8.14 -12.63 15.92
CA ALA A 252 -7.76 -12.58 14.52
C ALA A 252 -8.88 -11.97 13.65
N PRO A 253 -8.56 -11.41 12.47
CA PRO A 253 -9.56 -10.99 11.50
C PRO A 253 -10.57 -12.07 11.19
N GLY A 254 -11.78 -11.71 10.82
CA GLY A 254 -12.84 -12.64 10.42
C GLY A 254 -12.43 -13.55 9.26
N LYS A 255 -13.37 -14.37 8.80
CA LYS A 255 -13.17 -15.30 7.67
C LYS A 255 -13.59 -14.69 6.34
N ASP A 256 -14.65 -13.86 6.36
CA ASP A 256 -15.15 -13.18 5.16
C ASP A 256 -14.28 -11.98 4.84
N LYS A 257 -13.13 -12.24 4.26
CA LYS A 257 -12.05 -11.31 3.98
C LYS A 257 -12.17 -10.68 2.59
N GLY A 258 -11.61 -9.49 2.43
CA GLY A 258 -11.57 -8.71 1.20
C GLY A 258 -10.84 -7.39 1.44
N ALA A 259 -11.18 -6.35 0.70
CA ALA A 259 -10.57 -5.03 0.85
C ALA A 259 -11.61 -3.89 0.77
N THR A 260 -11.29 -2.78 1.40
CA THR A 260 -11.92 -1.47 1.21
C THR A 260 -11.11 -0.69 0.19
N VAL A 261 -11.77 -0.02 -0.74
CA VAL A 261 -11.11 0.91 -1.68
C VAL A 261 -11.42 2.33 -1.26
N LEU A 262 -10.36 3.14 -1.14
CA LEU A 262 -10.44 4.55 -0.80
C LEU A 262 -9.74 5.40 -1.86
N VAL A 263 -10.19 6.64 -2.04
CA VAL A 263 -9.66 7.58 -3.05
C VAL A 263 -9.35 8.92 -2.40
N GLY A 264 -8.31 9.60 -2.87
CA GLY A 264 -8.01 10.99 -2.53
C GLY A 264 -7.02 11.20 -1.39
N GLY A 265 -6.29 10.18 -0.95
CA GLY A 265 -5.25 10.36 0.07
C GLY A 265 -4.10 11.23 -0.41
N LYS A 266 -3.78 12.28 0.37
CA LYS A 266 -2.67 13.20 0.09
C LYS A 266 -2.07 13.74 1.39
N ARG A 267 -0.76 13.72 1.47
CA ARG A 267 -0.02 14.38 2.56
C ARG A 267 0.93 15.43 2.01
N THR A 268 0.78 16.66 2.46
CA THR A 268 1.67 17.78 2.12
C THR A 268 1.92 18.67 3.32
N LEU A 269 3.03 19.42 3.26
CA LEU A 269 3.35 20.41 4.30
C LEU A 269 2.42 21.63 4.27
N LYS A 270 1.79 21.92 3.11
CA LYS A 270 0.96 23.13 2.93
C LYS A 270 -0.45 22.98 3.50
N ILE A 271 -1.08 21.82 3.26
CA ILE A 271 -2.49 21.60 3.62
C ILE A 271 -2.69 20.46 4.65
N GLY A 272 -1.60 19.86 5.12
CA GLY A 272 -1.66 18.72 6.03
C GLY A 272 -2.03 17.40 5.35
N ASP A 273 -2.73 16.54 6.07
CA ASP A 273 -3.10 15.20 5.63
C ASP A 273 -4.57 15.18 5.18
N LEU A 274 -4.79 14.85 3.91
CA LEU A 274 -6.09 14.43 3.39
C LEU A 274 -6.15 12.91 3.44
N MET A 275 -7.14 12.38 4.14
CA MET A 275 -7.40 10.94 4.20
C MET A 275 -8.23 10.51 3.01
N GLY A 276 -7.94 9.34 2.46
CA GLY A 276 -8.76 8.77 1.39
C GLY A 276 -10.20 8.55 1.85
N THR A 277 -11.14 8.89 0.98
CA THR A 277 -12.58 8.65 1.18
C THR A 277 -12.95 7.26 0.67
N VAL A 278 -13.77 6.54 1.41
CA VAL A 278 -14.24 5.20 1.05
C VAL A 278 -15.18 5.30 -0.17
N VAL A 279 -14.78 4.66 -1.26
CA VAL A 279 -15.62 4.52 -2.48
C VAL A 279 -16.22 3.12 -2.61
N VAL A 280 -15.51 2.09 -2.16
CA VAL A 280 -16.03 0.72 -2.07
C VAL A 280 -15.77 0.21 -0.66
N PRO A 281 -16.83 0.08 0.18
CA PRO A 281 -16.67 -0.37 1.56
C PRO A 281 -16.10 -1.79 1.70
N PHE A 282 -16.45 -2.66 0.77
CA PHE A 282 -15.95 -4.03 0.72
C PHE A 282 -15.97 -4.61 -0.70
N MET A 283 -14.84 -5.17 -1.10
CA MET A 283 -14.64 -5.89 -2.36
C MET A 283 -13.91 -7.20 -2.08
N LYS A 284 -14.42 -8.30 -2.63
CA LYS A 284 -13.67 -9.56 -2.67
C LYS A 284 -12.49 -9.43 -3.62
N LEU A 285 -11.36 -10.08 -3.29
CA LEU A 285 -10.15 -10.11 -4.10
C LEU A 285 -9.54 -11.52 -4.12
N GLU A 286 -10.38 -12.53 -4.28
CA GLU A 286 -9.99 -13.94 -4.24
C GLU A 286 -9.70 -14.49 -5.65
N THR A 287 -10.49 -14.10 -6.64
CA THR A 287 -10.44 -14.61 -8.01
C THR A 287 -9.76 -13.63 -8.99
N ASP A 288 -9.45 -14.09 -10.20
CA ASP A 288 -8.96 -13.20 -11.26
C ASP A 288 -10.04 -12.20 -11.69
N GLU A 289 -11.30 -12.61 -11.74
CA GLU A 289 -12.43 -11.73 -12.03
C GLU A 289 -12.58 -10.59 -10.99
N ASP A 290 -12.29 -10.87 -9.72
CA ASP A 290 -12.29 -9.82 -8.68
C ASP A 290 -11.18 -8.82 -8.92
N ARG A 291 -10.00 -9.28 -9.36
CA ARG A 291 -8.87 -8.42 -9.71
C ARG A 291 -9.12 -7.59 -10.97
N GLU A 292 -9.81 -8.16 -11.97
CA GLU A 292 -10.26 -7.43 -13.16
C GLU A 292 -11.21 -6.29 -12.78
N LYS A 293 -12.18 -6.54 -11.90
CA LYS A 293 -13.07 -5.48 -11.38
C LYS A 293 -12.31 -4.37 -10.64
N LEU A 294 -11.23 -4.73 -9.91
CA LEU A 294 -10.37 -3.75 -9.27
C LEU A 294 -9.61 -2.89 -10.31
N VAL A 295 -9.11 -3.51 -11.37
CA VAL A 295 -8.46 -2.82 -12.50
C VAL A 295 -9.44 -1.88 -13.19
N GLU A 296 -10.65 -2.35 -13.53
CA GLU A 296 -11.71 -1.52 -14.13
C GLU A 296 -12.07 -0.32 -13.24
N LEU A 297 -12.15 -0.53 -11.93
CA LEU A 297 -12.38 0.56 -10.98
C LEU A 297 -11.21 1.55 -10.99
N GLY A 298 -9.99 1.05 -11.02
CA GLY A 298 -8.78 1.87 -11.14
C GLY A 298 -8.78 2.72 -12.40
N GLN A 299 -9.15 2.14 -13.55
CA GLN A 299 -9.26 2.85 -14.82
C GLN A 299 -10.30 3.99 -14.73
N LYS A 300 -11.49 3.71 -14.23
CA LYS A 300 -12.55 4.73 -14.07
C LYS A 300 -12.11 5.89 -13.17
N ILE A 301 -11.32 5.60 -12.11
CA ILE A 301 -10.82 6.63 -11.21
C ILE A 301 -9.73 7.47 -11.91
N ILE A 302 -8.85 6.85 -12.70
CA ILE A 302 -7.82 7.55 -13.47
C ILE A 302 -8.47 8.42 -14.55
N ASP A 303 -9.43 7.90 -15.30
CA ASP A 303 -10.16 8.64 -16.35
C ASP A 303 -10.85 9.86 -15.75
N PHE A 304 -11.57 9.66 -14.63
CA PHE A 304 -12.22 10.75 -13.92
C PHE A 304 -11.21 11.81 -13.42
N PHE A 305 -10.06 11.37 -12.91
CA PHE A 305 -8.98 12.27 -12.50
C PHE A 305 -8.38 13.02 -13.70
N ALA A 306 -8.16 12.35 -14.81
CA ALA A 306 -7.60 12.96 -16.02
C ALA A 306 -8.54 14.03 -16.63
N GLU A 307 -9.86 13.80 -16.56
CA GLU A 307 -10.87 14.70 -17.13
C GLU A 307 -11.20 15.91 -16.26
N ASN A 308 -11.06 15.79 -14.93
CA ASN A 308 -11.61 16.79 -14.00
C ASN A 308 -10.55 17.55 -13.18
N ALA A 309 -9.34 16.99 -13.01
CA ALA A 309 -8.31 17.64 -12.20
C ALA A 309 -7.63 18.79 -12.95
N LEU A 310 -7.31 19.85 -12.23
CA LEU A 310 -6.48 20.93 -12.74
C LEU A 310 -5.00 20.49 -12.80
N GLU A 311 -4.22 21.24 -13.56
CA GLU A 311 -2.78 21.02 -13.63
C GLU A 311 -2.13 21.12 -12.23
N HIS A 312 -1.30 20.12 -11.89
CA HIS A 312 -0.68 19.95 -10.56
C HIS A 312 -1.64 19.66 -9.39
N GLU A 313 -2.91 19.43 -9.65
CA GLU A 313 -3.89 19.04 -8.64
C GLU A 313 -3.84 17.51 -8.37
N ARG A 314 -3.98 17.12 -7.12
CA ARG A 314 -4.08 15.72 -6.71
C ARG A 314 -5.53 15.31 -6.58
N THR A 315 -5.82 14.02 -6.76
CA THR A 315 -7.16 13.45 -6.65
C THR A 315 -7.90 13.91 -5.37
N GLY A 316 -7.22 13.95 -4.23
CA GLY A 316 -7.82 14.40 -2.96
C GLY A 316 -8.03 15.91 -2.82
N GLU A 317 -7.56 16.69 -3.76
CA GLU A 317 -7.86 18.14 -3.82
C GLU A 317 -9.02 18.41 -4.77
N MET A 318 -9.17 17.57 -5.80
CA MET A 318 -10.22 17.63 -6.81
C MET A 318 -11.59 17.20 -6.24
N ILE A 319 -11.63 16.16 -5.38
CA ILE A 319 -12.85 15.64 -4.76
C ILE A 319 -13.08 16.30 -3.40
#